data_26df5a4e2607b865b56d8a6ce2557550
#
_entry.id   26df5a4e2607b865b56d8a6ce2557550
#
_cell.length_a   1.000
_cell.length_b   1.000
_cell.length_c   1.000
_cell.angle_alpha   90.00
_cell.angle_beta   90.00
_cell.angle_gamma   90.00
#
_symmetry.space_group_name_H-M   'P 1'
#
loop_
_entity.id
_entity.type
_entity.pdbx_description
1 polymer ?
#
loop_
_entity_poly.entity_id
_entity_poly.type
_entity_poly.pdbx_seq_one_letter_code
_entity_poly.pdbx_strand_id
1 'polypeptide(L)'
;ALAISLAMSSFAWAATTENLIRPPNIILIVSDDLGYADTGPFGGEEITPNIDRLAREGVRGTHFYVTSPACTPSRGSILTGRYPQRNGMYDMIRNDMVNYKHRFTMTEYARQPEATLGMDLREKTLGDMLRTAGYTNGIFGKWDGGRARRYLPLQRGFDDFLGIVNTGTDYWTHERYGVPSLYRNNQLVKEEGYLTHLVGGEAVRFIHENHQKPFFLYLPFFAPHGASNLERTGIRPPQKYLDLYGNHGPQEKSRLEYMAAISGMDDMIGNVLQTLDQYKLAENTLIVMFSDNGGPRGNKSPGDNGPLRGGKAQLWEGGIRSPFLARWPGMLPANVTTDAFFTTLELMPTFAAAAGTWTPDAKMDGFNVLPMLKERRPSPRNEMYWQWLTQRAARIDQYKWVEFENGEGGLFDLVADPGESRDLSSQYPEKLAELKRGWERWRREMDAAEPRGPFRDF
;
A
#
# COMPACT_ATOMS: atom_id res chain seq x y z
N ALA A 1 -23.12 80.86 -18.99
CA ALA A 1 -22.43 79.64 -19.38
C ALA A 1 -21.73 79.05 -18.12
N LEU A 2 -22.34 78.07 -17.50
CA LEU A 2 -21.73 77.27 -16.42
C LEU A 2 -21.12 76.02 -17.01
N ALA A 3 -19.84 75.84 -16.86
CA ALA A 3 -19.14 74.63 -17.21
C ALA A 3 -19.13 73.69 -16.02
N ILE A 4 -19.79 72.52 -16.13
CA ILE A 4 -19.76 71.42 -15.14
C ILE A 4 -18.59 70.48 -15.52
N SER A 5 -17.58 70.46 -14.67
CA SER A 5 -16.44 69.53 -14.78
C SER A 5 -16.81 68.22 -14.13
N LEU A 6 -16.95 67.11 -14.93
CA LEU A 6 -17.09 65.77 -14.40
C LEU A 6 -15.68 65.22 -14.10
N ALA A 7 -15.42 65.02 -12.81
CA ALA A 7 -14.27 64.28 -12.35
C ALA A 7 -14.60 62.77 -12.42
N MET A 8 -13.98 62.03 -13.38
CA MET A 8 -13.99 60.55 -13.40
C MET A 8 -12.99 60.04 -12.36
N SER A 9 -13.48 59.56 -11.23
CA SER A 9 -12.70 58.76 -10.28
C SER A 9 -12.57 57.33 -10.81
N SER A 10 -11.35 57.00 -11.31
CA SER A 10 -10.97 55.64 -11.63
C SER A 10 -10.81 54.82 -10.33
N PHE A 11 -11.78 54.01 -10.03
CA PHE A 11 -11.62 52.93 -9.03
C PHE A 11 -10.67 51.88 -9.65
N ALA A 12 -9.41 51.90 -9.24
CA ALA A 12 -8.51 50.79 -9.43
C ALA A 12 -8.98 49.65 -8.53
N TRP A 13 -9.61 48.62 -9.11
CA TRP A 13 -9.88 47.36 -8.42
C TRP A 13 -8.53 46.68 -8.23
N ALA A 14 -7.96 46.80 -7.03
CA ALA A 14 -6.86 45.96 -6.59
C ALA A 14 -7.41 44.54 -6.51
N ALA A 15 -7.11 43.74 -7.50
CA ALA A 15 -7.29 42.30 -7.45
C ALA A 15 -6.38 41.80 -6.30
N THR A 16 -6.97 41.52 -5.14
CA THR A 16 -6.35 40.70 -4.13
C THR A 16 -6.15 39.36 -4.79
N THR A 17 -4.91 39.04 -5.16
CA THR A 17 -4.49 37.67 -5.43
C THR A 17 -4.70 36.91 -4.14
N GLU A 18 -5.87 36.27 -3.99
CA GLU A 18 -6.02 35.15 -3.05
C GLU A 18 -4.86 34.23 -3.37
N ASN A 19 -3.99 34.03 -2.40
CA ASN A 19 -3.00 32.97 -2.44
C ASN A 19 -3.79 31.66 -2.55
N LEU A 20 -4.03 31.20 -3.78
CA LEU A 20 -4.56 29.87 -4.04
C LEU A 20 -3.56 28.90 -3.39
N ILE A 21 -3.93 28.40 -2.22
CA ILE A 21 -3.13 27.42 -1.50
C ILE A 21 -2.97 26.26 -2.48
N ARG A 22 -1.73 26.06 -2.93
CA ARG A 22 -1.37 24.97 -3.85
C ARG A 22 -1.80 23.64 -3.21
N PRO A 23 -2.58 22.77 -3.90
CA PRO A 23 -2.87 21.45 -3.40
C PRO A 23 -1.59 20.72 -2.96
N PRO A 24 -1.62 19.94 -1.87
CA PRO A 24 -0.44 19.24 -1.39
C PRO A 24 0.05 18.21 -2.41
N ASN A 25 1.35 17.95 -2.43
CA ASN A 25 1.83 16.72 -3.04
C ASN A 25 1.38 15.53 -2.18
N ILE A 26 1.18 14.38 -2.82
CA ILE A 26 0.80 13.15 -2.13
C ILE A 26 1.82 12.08 -2.50
N ILE A 27 2.45 11.47 -1.50
CA ILE A 27 3.36 10.34 -1.66
C ILE A 27 2.79 9.15 -0.90
N LEU A 28 2.55 8.05 -1.61
CA LEU A 28 2.10 6.79 -1.04
C LEU A 28 3.22 5.76 -1.16
N ILE A 29 3.77 5.33 -0.03
CA ILE A 29 4.81 4.31 0.06
C ILE A 29 4.18 3.01 0.54
N VAL A 30 4.30 1.94 -0.24
CA VAL A 30 3.82 0.62 0.12
C VAL A 30 4.95 -0.37 0.00
N SER A 31 5.31 -1.03 1.10
CA SER A 31 6.24 -2.16 1.10
C SER A 31 5.51 -3.46 0.76
N ASP A 32 6.25 -4.45 0.29
CA ASP A 32 5.73 -5.77 -0.08
C ASP A 32 6.21 -6.81 0.93
N ASP A 33 5.28 -7.43 1.66
CA ASP A 33 5.60 -8.45 2.68
C ASP A 33 6.39 -7.93 3.91
N LEU A 34 6.28 -6.68 4.28
CA LEU A 34 6.90 -6.15 5.49
C LEU A 34 6.08 -6.56 6.72
N GLY A 35 6.70 -7.25 7.67
CA GLY A 35 6.08 -7.62 8.93
C GLY A 35 5.76 -6.42 9.83
N TYR A 36 4.80 -6.60 10.73
CA TYR A 36 4.36 -5.54 11.63
C TYR A 36 5.49 -4.96 12.47
N ALA A 37 6.43 -5.81 12.94
CA ALA A 37 7.55 -5.41 13.78
C ALA A 37 8.87 -5.25 13.02
N ASP A 38 8.87 -5.23 11.69
CA ASP A 38 10.10 -5.17 10.88
C ASP A 38 10.60 -3.73 10.62
N THR A 39 10.29 -2.77 11.50
CA THR A 39 10.86 -1.40 11.45
C THR A 39 11.00 -0.83 12.86
N GLY A 40 11.98 0.06 13.06
CA GLY A 40 12.26 0.69 14.36
C GLY A 40 11.02 1.28 15.06
N PRO A 41 10.13 2.05 14.39
CA PRO A 41 8.93 2.60 15.02
C PRO A 41 7.95 1.55 15.55
N PHE A 42 8.03 0.31 15.08
CA PHE A 42 7.16 -0.80 15.50
C PHE A 42 7.89 -1.87 16.31
N GLY A 43 9.13 -1.60 16.73
CA GLY A 43 9.91 -2.45 17.64
C GLY A 43 10.91 -3.36 16.96
N GLY A 44 11.11 -3.22 15.64
CA GLY A 44 12.10 -3.98 14.88
C GLY A 44 13.55 -3.55 15.13
N GLU A 45 14.45 -4.44 14.80
CA GLU A 45 15.90 -4.23 14.88
C GLU A 45 16.52 -3.76 13.56
N GLU A 46 15.70 -3.58 12.54
CA GLU A 46 16.11 -3.09 11.23
C GLU A 46 16.60 -1.66 11.31
N ILE A 47 17.71 -1.40 10.61
CA ILE A 47 18.30 -0.06 10.54
C ILE A 47 17.50 0.77 9.54
N THR A 48 16.58 1.59 10.08
CA THR A 48 15.56 2.34 9.30
C THR A 48 15.46 3.82 9.71
N PRO A 49 16.57 4.60 9.70
CA PRO A 49 16.58 5.97 10.22
C PRO A 49 15.61 6.92 9.51
N ASN A 50 15.26 6.67 8.25
CA ASN A 50 14.38 7.52 7.48
C ASN A 50 12.90 7.17 7.74
N ILE A 51 12.56 5.90 7.93
CA ILE A 51 11.25 5.46 8.41
C ILE A 51 11.04 5.94 9.85
N ASP A 52 12.08 5.92 10.69
CA ASP A 52 12.05 6.50 12.03
C ASP A 52 11.81 8.01 11.99
N ARG A 53 12.37 8.71 10.99
CA ARG A 53 12.09 10.13 10.75
C ARG A 53 10.62 10.36 10.41
N LEU A 54 10.01 9.54 9.55
CA LEU A 54 8.58 9.63 9.23
C LEU A 54 7.73 9.49 10.49
N ALA A 55 8.06 8.56 11.38
CA ALA A 55 7.35 8.36 12.64
C ALA A 55 7.53 9.54 13.61
N ARG A 56 8.75 10.07 13.75
CA ARG A 56 9.02 11.23 14.62
C ARG A 56 8.35 12.50 14.13
N GLU A 57 8.25 12.69 12.82
CA GLU A 57 7.67 13.89 12.21
C GLU A 57 6.19 13.74 11.88
N GLY A 58 5.57 12.63 12.25
CA GLY A 58 4.19 12.30 11.87
C GLY A 58 3.42 11.49 12.91
N VAL A 59 2.42 10.78 12.40
CA VAL A 59 1.50 9.91 13.16
C VAL A 59 1.82 8.45 12.86
N ARG A 60 1.93 7.64 13.91
CA ARG A 60 2.04 6.19 13.88
C ARG A 60 0.67 5.57 14.21
N GLY A 61 0.11 4.80 13.28
CA GLY A 61 -1.13 4.03 13.49
C GLY A 61 -0.83 2.59 13.86
N THR A 62 -1.32 2.15 15.03
CA THR A 62 -1.08 0.79 15.53
C THR A 62 -2.20 -0.18 15.17
N HIS A 63 -3.36 0.31 14.75
CA HIS A 63 -4.53 -0.50 14.35
C HIS A 63 -4.97 -0.17 12.92
N PHE A 64 -4.00 -0.14 12.01
CA PHE A 64 -4.25 -0.03 10.58
C PHE A 64 -4.32 -1.41 9.93
N TYR A 65 -5.30 -1.61 9.07
CA TYR A 65 -5.56 -2.90 8.44
C TYR A 65 -5.60 -2.82 6.93
N VAL A 66 -5.11 -3.89 6.30
CA VAL A 66 -5.28 -4.14 4.88
C VAL A 66 -6.50 -5.06 4.64
N THR A 67 -7.03 -5.04 3.43
CA THR A 67 -8.25 -5.77 3.08
C THR A 67 -8.04 -7.25 2.78
N SER A 68 -6.78 -7.66 2.64
CA SER A 68 -6.41 -9.04 2.33
C SER A 68 -5.02 -9.36 2.85
N PRO A 69 -4.73 -10.62 3.24
CA PRO A 69 -3.40 -11.04 3.64
C PRO A 69 -2.49 -11.36 2.44
N ALA A 70 -2.84 -10.88 1.23
CA ALA A 70 -2.14 -11.17 -0.02
C ALA A 70 -2.06 -9.94 -0.92
N CYS A 71 -0.97 -9.84 -1.70
CA CYS A 71 -0.58 -8.65 -2.47
C CYS A 71 -1.67 -8.13 -3.43
N THR A 72 -2.06 -8.93 -4.44
CA THR A 72 -2.98 -8.47 -5.49
C THR A 72 -4.31 -7.96 -4.95
N PRO A 73 -5.04 -8.68 -4.06
CA PRO A 73 -6.29 -8.19 -3.50
C PRO A 73 -6.11 -6.92 -2.66
N SER A 74 -5.07 -6.87 -1.83
CA SER A 74 -4.77 -5.69 -1.03
C SER A 74 -4.47 -4.48 -1.92
N ARG A 75 -3.63 -4.64 -2.96
CA ARG A 75 -3.30 -3.56 -3.91
C ARG A 75 -4.50 -3.08 -4.71
N GLY A 76 -5.42 -3.98 -5.08
CA GLY A 76 -6.70 -3.61 -5.67
C GLY A 76 -7.47 -2.62 -4.78
N SER A 77 -7.57 -2.91 -3.48
CA SER A 77 -8.25 -2.02 -2.53
C SER A 77 -7.49 -0.72 -2.27
N ILE A 78 -6.16 -0.76 -2.19
CA ILE A 78 -5.31 0.43 -2.06
C ILE A 78 -5.60 1.42 -3.21
N LEU A 79 -5.67 0.91 -4.43
CA LEU A 79 -5.86 1.74 -5.61
C LEU A 79 -7.30 2.23 -5.80
N THR A 80 -8.32 1.51 -5.31
CA THR A 80 -9.72 1.79 -5.60
C THR A 80 -10.55 2.29 -4.41
N GLY A 81 -10.07 2.13 -3.17
CA GLY A 81 -10.83 2.43 -1.95
C GLY A 81 -12.03 1.49 -1.73
N ARG A 82 -12.02 0.29 -2.33
CA ARG A 82 -13.13 -0.66 -2.32
C ARG A 82 -12.66 -2.06 -1.93
N TYR A 83 -13.55 -2.82 -1.28
CA TYR A 83 -13.24 -4.21 -0.96
C TYR A 83 -12.83 -5.04 -2.19
N PRO A 84 -11.93 -6.04 -2.04
CA PRO A 84 -11.51 -6.91 -3.14
C PRO A 84 -12.70 -7.58 -3.85
N GLN A 85 -13.71 -8.03 -3.08
CA GLN A 85 -14.93 -8.65 -3.60
C GLN A 85 -15.77 -7.69 -4.43
N ARG A 86 -15.66 -6.39 -4.17
CA ARG A 86 -16.38 -5.35 -4.92
C ARG A 86 -15.64 -4.90 -6.17
N ASN A 87 -14.30 -4.78 -6.08
CA ASN A 87 -13.47 -4.30 -7.20
C ASN A 87 -13.03 -5.43 -8.16
N GLY A 88 -13.30 -6.69 -7.82
CA GLY A 88 -12.98 -7.87 -8.62
C GLY A 88 -11.59 -8.44 -8.42
N MET A 89 -10.73 -7.79 -7.61
CA MET A 89 -9.37 -8.27 -7.33
C MET A 89 -9.31 -9.10 -6.04
N TYR A 90 -10.11 -10.17 -5.93
CA TYR A 90 -10.25 -10.96 -4.70
C TYR A 90 -9.30 -12.14 -4.59
N ASP A 91 -8.48 -12.39 -5.62
CA ASP A 91 -7.42 -13.41 -5.60
C ASP A 91 -6.17 -12.92 -6.34
N MET A 92 -5.10 -13.70 -6.25
CA MET A 92 -3.80 -13.38 -6.87
C MET A 92 -3.85 -13.51 -8.41
N ILE A 93 -3.42 -12.47 -9.12
CA ILE A 93 -3.15 -12.56 -10.56
C ILE A 93 -1.76 -13.15 -10.74
N ARG A 94 -1.65 -14.46 -10.68
CA ARG A 94 -0.36 -15.15 -10.82
C ARG A 94 -0.45 -16.36 -11.70
N ASN A 95 0.71 -16.80 -12.19
CA ASN A 95 0.88 -18.10 -12.77
C ASN A 95 0.93 -19.15 -11.65
N ASP A 96 -0.08 -20.01 -11.58
CA ASP A 96 -0.14 -21.09 -10.59
C ASP A 96 0.80 -22.26 -10.93
N MET A 97 1.27 -22.32 -12.16
CA MET A 97 2.14 -23.39 -12.66
C MET A 97 3.62 -23.03 -12.58
N VAL A 98 4.04 -22.31 -11.53
CA VAL A 98 5.47 -22.05 -11.32
C VAL A 98 6.21 -23.38 -11.17
N ASN A 99 6.97 -23.70 -12.19
CA ASN A 99 7.90 -24.84 -12.16
C ASN A 99 9.32 -24.29 -12.10
N TYR A 100 9.97 -24.38 -10.96
CA TYR A 100 11.33 -23.85 -10.74
C TYR A 100 12.41 -24.43 -11.67
N LYS A 101 12.10 -25.50 -12.41
CA LYS A 101 13.00 -26.08 -13.41
C LYS A 101 12.62 -25.73 -14.85
N HIS A 102 11.51 -25.02 -15.06
CA HIS A 102 11.01 -24.68 -16.37
C HIS A 102 11.10 -23.16 -16.60
N ARG A 103 11.80 -22.77 -17.65
CA ARG A 103 11.81 -21.39 -18.15
C ARG A 103 10.72 -21.27 -19.22
N PHE A 104 9.65 -20.53 -18.92
CA PHE A 104 8.58 -20.29 -19.88
C PHE A 104 9.09 -19.53 -21.11
N THR A 105 8.71 -19.98 -22.29
CA THR A 105 8.78 -19.15 -23.48
C THR A 105 7.76 -18.02 -23.42
N MET A 106 7.97 -16.94 -24.19
CA MET A 106 7.01 -15.82 -24.24
C MET A 106 5.63 -16.27 -24.73
N THR A 107 5.56 -17.26 -25.62
CA THR A 107 4.30 -17.83 -26.13
C THR A 107 3.55 -18.62 -25.05
N GLU A 108 4.25 -19.43 -24.26
CA GLU A 108 3.64 -20.15 -23.13
C GLU A 108 3.14 -19.17 -22.07
N TYR A 109 3.97 -18.18 -21.73
CA TYR A 109 3.64 -17.20 -20.71
C TYR A 109 2.45 -16.32 -21.10
N ALA A 110 2.30 -15.98 -22.39
CA ALA A 110 1.20 -15.15 -22.88
C ALA A 110 -0.19 -15.77 -22.66
N ARG A 111 -0.25 -17.08 -22.41
CA ARG A 111 -1.51 -17.81 -22.12
C ARG A 111 -1.80 -17.96 -20.63
N GLN A 112 -0.89 -17.52 -19.76
CA GLN A 112 -1.07 -17.65 -18.33
C GLN A 112 -2.02 -16.57 -17.78
N PRO A 113 -2.74 -16.85 -16.68
CA PRO A 113 -3.61 -15.87 -16.03
C PRO A 113 -2.91 -14.53 -15.75
N GLU A 114 -1.66 -14.59 -15.32
CA GLU A 114 -0.84 -13.40 -15.04
C GLU A 114 -0.66 -12.48 -16.26
N ALA A 115 -0.65 -13.04 -17.48
CA ALA A 115 -0.51 -12.27 -18.71
C ALA A 115 -1.84 -11.74 -19.26
N THR A 116 -2.97 -12.32 -18.86
CA THR A 116 -4.28 -12.06 -19.48
C THR A 116 -5.25 -11.33 -18.55
N LEU A 117 -5.17 -11.58 -17.25
CA LEU A 117 -6.06 -10.99 -16.24
C LEU A 117 -5.52 -9.65 -15.72
N GLY A 118 -6.40 -8.85 -15.13
CA GLY A 118 -6.05 -7.55 -14.53
C GLY A 118 -7.27 -6.87 -13.91
N MET A 119 -7.01 -5.72 -13.30
CA MET A 119 -8.05 -4.89 -12.69
C MET A 119 -9.14 -4.53 -13.69
N ASP A 120 -10.41 -4.70 -13.33
CA ASP A 120 -11.56 -4.33 -14.17
C ASP A 120 -11.42 -2.87 -14.66
N LEU A 121 -11.62 -2.67 -15.95
CA LEU A 121 -11.45 -1.36 -16.60
C LEU A 121 -12.47 -0.31 -16.14
N ARG A 122 -13.57 -0.74 -15.51
CA ARG A 122 -14.60 0.15 -14.94
C ARG A 122 -14.18 0.69 -13.57
N GLU A 123 -13.22 0.05 -12.89
CA GLU A 123 -12.68 0.57 -11.64
C GLU A 123 -11.88 1.86 -11.92
N LYS A 124 -11.99 2.82 -11.00
CA LYS A 124 -11.21 4.06 -11.02
C LYS A 124 -10.15 3.98 -9.92
N THR A 125 -8.92 4.30 -10.30
CA THR A 125 -7.79 4.27 -9.38
C THR A 125 -7.54 5.61 -8.71
N LEU A 126 -6.68 5.62 -7.67
CA LEU A 126 -6.12 6.86 -7.11
C LEU A 126 -5.52 7.76 -8.20
N GLY A 127 -4.82 7.16 -9.19
CA GLY A 127 -4.26 7.89 -10.31
C GLY A 127 -5.35 8.55 -11.17
N ASP A 128 -6.43 7.81 -11.52
CA ASP A 128 -7.56 8.39 -12.27
C ASP A 128 -8.18 9.57 -11.53
N MET A 129 -8.43 9.42 -10.21
CA MET A 129 -9.03 10.46 -9.38
C MET A 129 -8.13 11.70 -9.28
N LEU A 130 -6.85 11.53 -8.93
CA LEU A 130 -5.95 12.66 -8.73
C LEU A 130 -5.60 13.38 -10.04
N ARG A 131 -5.60 12.67 -11.17
CA ARG A 131 -5.50 13.30 -12.49
C ARG A 131 -6.64 14.29 -12.74
N THR A 132 -7.88 13.99 -12.32
CA THR A 132 -9.00 14.94 -12.45
C THR A 132 -8.83 16.18 -11.58
N ALA A 133 -8.03 16.10 -10.52
CA ALA A 133 -7.64 17.22 -9.67
C ALA A 133 -6.39 17.98 -10.17
N GLY A 134 -5.89 17.66 -11.37
CA GLY A 134 -4.74 18.34 -11.97
C GLY A 134 -3.37 17.86 -11.50
N TYR A 135 -3.30 16.70 -10.85
CA TYR A 135 -2.03 16.10 -10.45
C TYR A 135 -1.31 15.45 -11.63
N THR A 136 0.02 15.51 -11.60
CA THR A 136 0.87 14.61 -12.39
C THR A 136 1.17 13.38 -11.55
N ASN A 137 0.94 12.18 -12.09
CA ASN A 137 0.95 10.95 -11.34
C ASN A 137 2.11 10.04 -11.77
N GLY A 138 3.04 9.76 -10.87
CA GLY A 138 4.12 8.79 -11.07
C GLY A 138 3.89 7.52 -10.25
N ILE A 139 4.26 6.38 -10.80
CA ILE A 139 4.32 5.12 -10.06
C ILE A 139 5.65 4.42 -10.35
N PHE A 140 6.40 4.09 -9.30
CA PHE A 140 7.66 3.37 -9.43
C PHE A 140 7.71 2.20 -8.47
N GLY A 141 7.79 0.98 -9.04
CA GLY A 141 7.81 -0.27 -8.28
C GLY A 141 6.83 -1.33 -8.76
N LYS A 142 6.21 -2.08 -7.84
CA LYS A 142 5.32 -3.21 -8.14
C LYS A 142 3.90 -2.73 -8.47
N TRP A 143 3.44 -3.00 -9.69
CA TRP A 143 2.08 -2.68 -10.14
C TRP A 143 1.04 -3.68 -9.65
N ASP A 144 1.19 -4.95 -10.02
CA ASP A 144 0.31 -6.07 -9.65
C ASP A 144 -1.19 -5.88 -10.01
N GLY A 145 -1.46 -5.03 -11.00
CA GLY A 145 -2.81 -4.73 -11.50
C GLY A 145 -3.12 -5.33 -12.88
N GLY A 146 -2.25 -6.22 -13.38
CA GLY A 146 -2.36 -6.87 -14.67
C GLY A 146 -1.30 -6.42 -15.67
N ARG A 147 -0.88 -7.37 -16.54
CA ARG A 147 0.25 -7.21 -17.47
C ARG A 147 -0.18 -6.77 -18.87
N ALA A 148 -1.38 -7.15 -19.32
CA ALA A 148 -1.85 -6.74 -20.64
C ALA A 148 -1.92 -5.21 -20.74
N ARG A 149 -1.58 -4.67 -21.92
CA ARG A 149 -1.43 -3.21 -22.12
C ARG A 149 -2.60 -2.39 -21.54
N ARG A 150 -3.85 -2.87 -21.69
CA ARG A 150 -5.05 -2.20 -21.17
C ARG A 150 -5.08 -2.04 -19.65
N TYR A 151 -4.28 -2.82 -18.93
CA TYR A 151 -4.20 -2.81 -17.47
C TYR A 151 -2.97 -2.07 -16.95
N LEU A 152 -2.01 -1.68 -17.81
CA LEU A 152 -0.77 -1.03 -17.38
C LEU A 152 -1.04 0.35 -16.74
N PRO A 153 -0.16 0.84 -15.88
CA PRO A 153 -0.36 2.07 -15.12
C PRO A 153 -0.77 3.29 -15.93
N LEU A 154 -0.23 3.49 -17.14
CA LEU A 154 -0.56 4.64 -17.98
C LEU A 154 -2.04 4.65 -18.43
N GLN A 155 -2.68 3.48 -18.52
CA GLN A 155 -4.11 3.33 -18.80
C GLN A 155 -4.97 3.43 -17.54
N ARG A 156 -4.33 3.57 -16.37
CA ARG A 156 -4.95 3.57 -15.05
C ARG A 156 -4.63 4.85 -14.26
N GLY A 157 -4.52 5.98 -14.96
CA GLY A 157 -4.40 7.29 -14.36
C GLY A 157 -2.98 7.73 -14.02
N PHE A 158 -1.93 6.97 -14.36
CA PHE A 158 -0.54 7.38 -14.16
C PHE A 158 0.06 7.94 -15.46
N ASP A 159 1.03 8.86 -15.31
CA ASP A 159 1.69 9.55 -16.40
C ASP A 159 3.10 9.02 -16.63
N ASP A 160 3.72 8.46 -15.60
CA ASP A 160 5.08 7.94 -15.63
C ASP A 160 5.20 6.66 -14.80
N PHE A 161 5.88 5.64 -15.32
CA PHE A 161 6.01 4.33 -14.71
C PHE A 161 7.38 3.69 -14.97
N LEU A 162 8.04 3.24 -13.93
CA LEU A 162 9.06 2.19 -13.98
C LEU A 162 8.76 1.14 -12.93
N GLY A 163 8.66 -0.12 -13.33
CA GLY A 163 8.45 -1.17 -12.34
C GLY A 163 8.05 -2.51 -12.94
N ILE A 164 7.74 -3.44 -12.05
CA ILE A 164 7.30 -4.78 -12.41
C ILE A 164 5.77 -4.83 -12.49
N VAL A 165 5.25 -5.54 -13.48
CA VAL A 165 3.81 -5.58 -13.76
C VAL A 165 3.11 -6.83 -13.25
N ASN A 166 3.86 -7.78 -12.75
CA ASN A 166 3.40 -9.06 -12.19
C ASN A 166 3.61 -9.12 -10.66
N THR A 167 3.26 -10.25 -10.05
CA THR A 167 3.23 -10.40 -8.59
C THR A 167 4.61 -10.51 -7.94
N GLY A 168 5.68 -10.67 -8.72
CA GLY A 168 7.04 -10.79 -8.18
C GLY A 168 8.11 -10.76 -9.27
N THR A 169 9.38 -10.68 -8.86
CA THR A 169 10.54 -10.62 -9.76
C THR A 169 11.82 -11.03 -9.02
N ASP A 170 12.92 -11.14 -9.76
CA ASP A 170 14.29 -11.09 -9.20
C ASP A 170 14.77 -9.64 -9.14
N TYR A 171 15.50 -9.28 -8.08
CA TYR A 171 15.96 -7.90 -7.83
C TYR A 171 17.03 -7.39 -8.82
N TRP A 172 17.73 -8.31 -9.50
CA TRP A 172 18.86 -7.96 -10.36
C TRP A 172 18.61 -8.25 -11.82
N THR A 173 17.97 -9.39 -12.14
CA THR A 173 17.65 -9.76 -13.52
C THR A 173 16.34 -9.16 -13.99
N HIS A 174 15.49 -8.72 -13.04
CA HIS A 174 14.14 -8.20 -13.27
C HIS A 174 13.25 -9.19 -14.05
N GLU A 175 13.55 -10.49 -13.91
CA GLU A 175 12.76 -11.58 -14.46
C GLU A 175 11.97 -12.28 -13.37
N ARG A 176 10.74 -12.67 -13.66
CA ARG A 176 9.98 -13.55 -12.80
C ARG A 176 10.09 -14.97 -13.35
N TYR A 177 10.82 -15.85 -12.64
CA TYR A 177 11.07 -17.21 -13.07
C TYR A 177 11.50 -17.32 -14.54
N GLY A 178 12.41 -16.45 -14.96
CA GLY A 178 12.94 -16.39 -16.33
C GLY A 178 12.11 -15.59 -17.32
N VAL A 179 11.01 -14.96 -16.90
CA VAL A 179 10.19 -14.10 -17.76
C VAL A 179 10.49 -12.63 -17.46
N PRO A 180 10.92 -11.81 -18.45
CA PRO A 180 11.17 -10.39 -18.27
C PRO A 180 9.93 -9.67 -17.72
N SER A 181 10.10 -8.84 -16.70
CA SER A 181 9.02 -8.25 -15.90
C SER A 181 9.12 -6.74 -15.74
N LEU A 182 10.25 -6.12 -16.05
CA LEU A 182 10.47 -4.69 -15.89
C LEU A 182 9.90 -3.90 -17.08
N TYR A 183 9.05 -2.96 -16.79
CA TYR A 183 8.46 -2.05 -17.77
C TYR A 183 8.81 -0.60 -17.45
N ARG A 184 9.11 0.15 -18.50
CA ARG A 184 9.10 1.62 -18.47
C ARG A 184 7.91 2.09 -19.29
N ASN A 185 6.96 2.73 -18.63
CA ASN A 185 5.69 3.10 -19.23
C ASN A 185 4.96 1.87 -19.81
N ASN A 186 4.72 1.84 -21.11
CA ASN A 186 4.07 0.72 -21.80
C ASN A 186 5.05 -0.23 -22.49
N GLN A 187 6.34 -0.11 -22.23
CA GLN A 187 7.39 -0.86 -22.90
C GLN A 187 8.13 -1.79 -21.94
N LEU A 188 8.27 -3.04 -22.33
CA LEU A 188 9.19 -3.97 -21.67
C LEU A 188 10.62 -3.45 -21.89
N VAL A 189 11.36 -3.29 -20.81
CA VAL A 189 12.74 -2.77 -20.85
C VAL A 189 13.70 -3.72 -20.14
N LYS A 190 14.98 -3.57 -20.47
CA LYS A 190 16.07 -4.21 -19.75
C LYS A 190 16.96 -3.10 -19.21
N GLU A 191 17.02 -2.98 -17.90
CA GLU A 191 17.88 -2.03 -17.19
C GLU A 191 18.80 -2.82 -16.25
N GLU A 192 19.95 -2.25 -15.94
CA GLU A 192 20.91 -2.87 -15.01
C GLU A 192 20.78 -2.20 -13.65
N GLY A 193 20.93 -2.97 -12.57
CA GLY A 193 20.93 -2.45 -11.21
C GLY A 193 20.00 -3.20 -10.27
N TYR A 194 20.13 -2.86 -9.00
CA TYR A 194 19.25 -3.39 -7.95
C TYR A 194 17.90 -2.69 -8.01
N LEU A 195 16.81 -3.44 -8.14
CA LEU A 195 15.45 -2.91 -8.39
C LEU A 195 15.06 -1.80 -7.41
N THR A 196 15.36 -1.96 -6.11
CA THR A 196 15.05 -0.95 -5.09
C THR A 196 15.73 0.39 -5.38
N HIS A 197 16.98 0.37 -5.88
CA HIS A 197 17.71 1.57 -6.27
C HIS A 197 17.12 2.22 -7.53
N LEU A 198 16.73 1.43 -8.52
CA LEU A 198 16.06 1.93 -9.73
C LEU A 198 14.77 2.66 -9.37
N VAL A 199 13.94 2.04 -8.52
CA VAL A 199 12.68 2.63 -8.02
C VAL A 199 12.94 3.94 -7.28
N GLY A 200 13.90 3.96 -6.35
CA GLY A 200 14.25 5.17 -5.59
C GLY A 200 14.82 6.28 -6.47
N GLY A 201 15.67 5.94 -7.44
CA GLY A 201 16.22 6.89 -8.41
C GLY A 201 15.14 7.54 -9.27
N GLU A 202 14.17 6.76 -9.75
CA GLU A 202 13.05 7.28 -10.52
C GLU A 202 12.12 8.18 -9.68
N ALA A 203 11.93 7.85 -8.40
CA ALA A 203 11.18 8.71 -7.49
C ALA A 203 11.83 10.10 -7.34
N VAL A 204 13.14 10.14 -7.16
CA VAL A 204 13.91 11.39 -7.08
C VAL A 204 13.83 12.18 -8.39
N ARG A 205 14.03 11.50 -9.54
CA ARG A 205 13.90 12.13 -10.87
C ARG A 205 12.50 12.74 -11.04
N PHE A 206 11.46 11.99 -10.71
CA PHE A 206 10.07 12.44 -10.86
C PHE A 206 9.76 13.67 -10.01
N ILE A 207 10.22 13.71 -8.74
CA ILE A 207 10.07 14.90 -7.88
C ILE A 207 10.82 16.09 -8.50
N HIS A 208 12.05 15.89 -8.95
CA HIS A 208 12.84 16.93 -9.62
C HIS A 208 12.12 17.53 -10.83
N GLU A 209 11.51 16.72 -11.68
CA GLU A 209 10.81 17.17 -12.88
C GLU A 209 9.45 17.83 -12.59
N ASN A 210 8.82 17.48 -11.44
CA ASN A 210 7.45 17.89 -11.12
C ASN A 210 7.32 18.80 -9.89
N HIS A 211 8.43 19.26 -9.29
CA HIS A 211 8.42 20.03 -8.03
C HIS A 211 7.63 21.35 -8.08
N GLN A 212 7.35 21.89 -9.27
CA GLN A 212 6.62 23.15 -9.44
C GLN A 212 5.10 22.99 -9.54
N LYS A 213 4.55 21.76 -9.57
CA LYS A 213 3.13 21.48 -9.69
C LYS A 213 2.72 20.38 -8.73
N PRO A 214 1.43 20.24 -8.36
CA PRO A 214 0.98 19.14 -7.53
C PRO A 214 1.28 17.80 -8.20
N PHE A 215 1.80 16.84 -7.43
CA PHE A 215 2.07 15.50 -7.92
C PHE A 215 1.58 14.45 -6.94
N PHE A 216 1.21 13.30 -7.50
CA PHE A 216 0.99 12.06 -6.78
C PHE A 216 2.10 11.07 -7.15
N LEU A 217 2.82 10.61 -6.15
CA LEU A 217 3.90 9.63 -6.30
C LEU A 217 3.52 8.36 -5.53
N TYR A 218 3.24 7.28 -6.25
CA TYR A 218 3.02 5.97 -5.69
C TYR A 218 4.32 5.16 -5.76
N LEU A 219 4.85 4.77 -4.62
CA LEU A 219 6.09 4.00 -4.46
C LEU A 219 5.78 2.61 -3.87
N PRO A 220 5.24 1.68 -4.66
CA PRO A 220 5.05 0.31 -4.25
C PRO A 220 6.37 -0.46 -4.36
N PHE A 221 7.23 -0.35 -3.35
CA PHE A 221 8.47 -1.09 -3.31
C PHE A 221 8.21 -2.59 -3.36
N PHE A 222 9.06 -3.33 -4.07
CA PHE A 222 9.05 -4.79 -4.02
C PHE A 222 9.77 -5.33 -2.76
N ALA A 223 10.66 -4.55 -2.17
CA ALA A 223 11.33 -4.89 -0.91
C ALA A 223 10.34 -4.88 0.27
N PRO A 224 10.48 -5.81 1.21
CA PRO A 224 11.47 -6.90 1.29
C PRO A 224 11.00 -8.27 0.73
N HIS A 225 10.00 -8.32 -0.15
CA HIS A 225 9.47 -9.58 -0.73
C HIS A 225 10.57 -10.50 -1.25
N GLY A 226 10.41 -11.81 -1.07
CA GLY A 226 11.36 -12.80 -1.56
C GLY A 226 11.55 -12.76 -3.09
N ALA A 227 12.78 -12.97 -3.57
CA ALA A 227 13.07 -12.98 -4.98
C ALA A 227 12.38 -14.16 -5.71
N SER A 228 11.77 -13.88 -6.87
CA SER A 228 11.07 -14.85 -7.70
C SER A 228 11.99 -15.35 -8.85
N ASN A 229 13.08 -16.02 -8.52
CA ASN A 229 14.03 -16.57 -9.49
C ASN A 229 14.03 -18.10 -9.53
N LEU A 230 14.49 -18.67 -10.63
CA LEU A 230 14.53 -20.12 -10.85
C LEU A 230 15.54 -20.82 -9.94
N GLU A 231 16.63 -20.14 -9.59
CA GLU A 231 17.75 -20.65 -8.82
C GLU A 231 17.52 -20.56 -7.30
N ARG A 232 16.46 -19.90 -6.84
CA ARG A 232 16.14 -19.67 -5.42
C ARG A 232 17.30 -19.03 -4.63
N THR A 233 17.98 -18.06 -5.23
CA THR A 233 19.21 -17.48 -4.67
C THR A 233 18.96 -16.45 -3.56
N GLY A 234 17.70 -16.16 -3.21
CA GLY A 234 17.34 -15.15 -2.20
C GLY A 234 17.28 -13.72 -2.75
N ILE A 235 17.19 -12.75 -1.86
CA ILE A 235 17.02 -11.31 -2.20
C ILE A 235 18.33 -10.74 -2.74
N ARG A 236 19.47 -11.14 -2.17
CA ARG A 236 20.83 -10.68 -2.54
C ARG A 236 20.93 -9.14 -2.52
N PRO A 237 20.62 -8.49 -1.39
CA PRO A 237 20.75 -7.04 -1.30
C PRO A 237 22.21 -6.60 -1.52
N PRO A 238 22.46 -5.35 -1.97
CA PRO A 238 23.83 -4.82 -2.09
C PRO A 238 24.62 -4.94 -0.79
N GLN A 239 25.91 -5.27 -0.90
CA GLN A 239 26.79 -5.56 0.24
C GLN A 239 26.78 -4.46 1.31
N LYS A 240 26.70 -3.18 0.89
CA LYS A 240 26.65 -2.04 1.82
C LYS A 240 25.52 -2.13 2.87
N TYR A 241 24.40 -2.79 2.55
CA TYR A 241 23.28 -2.96 3.49
C TYR A 241 23.48 -4.17 4.40
N LEU A 242 24.13 -5.23 3.91
CA LEU A 242 24.54 -6.35 4.75
C LEU A 242 25.60 -5.91 5.79
N ASP A 243 26.53 -5.05 5.39
CA ASP A 243 27.60 -4.53 6.23
C ASP A 243 27.06 -3.70 7.43
N LEU A 244 25.86 -3.10 7.31
CA LEU A 244 25.22 -2.38 8.42
C LEU A 244 25.02 -3.27 9.66
N TYR A 245 24.79 -4.56 9.45
CA TYR A 245 24.53 -5.52 10.54
C TYR A 245 25.81 -6.19 11.08
N GLY A 246 26.88 -6.23 10.29
CA GLY A 246 28.18 -6.76 10.70
C GLY A 246 28.09 -8.12 11.39
N ASN A 247 28.83 -8.26 12.50
CA ASN A 247 28.80 -9.48 13.33
C ASN A 247 27.63 -9.53 14.31
N HIS A 248 26.80 -8.50 14.38
CA HIS A 248 25.64 -8.39 15.28
C HIS A 248 24.33 -8.79 14.59
N GLY A 249 24.34 -8.99 13.27
CA GLY A 249 23.18 -9.42 12.51
C GLY A 249 22.79 -10.88 12.78
N PRO A 250 21.58 -11.26 12.36
CA PRO A 250 21.11 -12.62 12.48
C PRO A 250 22.01 -13.59 11.70
N GLN A 251 22.24 -14.78 12.29
CA GLN A 251 23.05 -15.82 11.64
C GLN A 251 22.32 -16.47 10.46
N GLU A 252 21.00 -16.39 10.44
CA GLU A 252 20.24 -16.92 9.32
C GLU A 252 20.29 -15.96 8.12
N LYS A 253 20.83 -16.47 7.02
CA LYS A 253 21.02 -15.70 5.78
C LYS A 253 19.72 -15.06 5.27
N SER A 254 18.59 -15.77 5.32
CA SER A 254 17.31 -15.26 4.80
C SER A 254 16.81 -14.06 5.62
N ARG A 255 16.98 -14.08 6.95
CA ARG A 255 16.63 -12.95 7.82
C ARG A 255 17.56 -11.77 7.57
N LEU A 256 18.86 -12.01 7.49
CA LEU A 256 19.84 -10.96 7.24
C LEU A 256 19.60 -10.26 5.89
N GLU A 257 19.35 -11.04 4.81
CA GLU A 257 19.03 -10.48 3.49
C GLU A 257 17.72 -9.66 3.50
N TYR A 258 16.73 -10.12 4.26
CA TYR A 258 15.46 -9.43 4.42
C TYR A 258 15.62 -8.09 5.16
N MET A 259 16.31 -8.07 6.29
CA MET A 259 16.64 -6.86 7.05
C MET A 259 17.45 -5.87 6.19
N ALA A 260 18.46 -6.36 5.47
CA ALA A 260 19.27 -5.54 4.58
C ALA A 260 18.47 -4.96 3.40
N ALA A 261 17.47 -5.70 2.89
CA ALA A 261 16.56 -5.18 1.87
C ALA A 261 15.66 -4.06 2.40
N ILE A 262 15.22 -4.16 3.66
CA ILE A 262 14.47 -3.09 4.35
C ILE A 262 15.35 -1.85 4.50
N SER A 263 16.60 -1.99 4.95
CA SER A 263 17.54 -0.87 5.03
C SER A 263 17.81 -0.24 3.66
N GLY A 264 17.84 -1.05 2.61
CA GLY A 264 17.95 -0.55 1.23
C GLY A 264 16.73 0.25 0.78
N MET A 265 15.53 -0.17 1.18
CA MET A 265 14.30 0.58 0.96
C MET A 265 14.30 1.89 1.75
N ASP A 266 14.71 1.85 3.02
CA ASP A 266 14.84 3.03 3.88
C ASP A 266 15.80 4.07 3.31
N ASP A 267 16.95 3.64 2.76
CA ASP A 267 17.91 4.52 2.07
C ASP A 267 17.24 5.27 0.90
N MET A 268 16.42 4.59 0.11
CA MET A 268 15.68 5.21 -1.00
C MET A 268 14.57 6.15 -0.51
N ILE A 269 13.90 5.82 0.58
CA ILE A 269 12.95 6.75 1.26
C ILE A 269 13.72 7.99 1.74
N GLY A 270 14.91 7.82 2.28
CA GLY A 270 15.80 8.93 2.66
C GLY A 270 16.09 9.88 1.51
N ASN A 271 16.41 9.36 0.33
CA ASN A 271 16.64 10.16 -0.88
C ASN A 271 15.39 10.96 -1.29
N VAL A 272 14.21 10.36 -1.18
CA VAL A 272 12.92 11.07 -1.42
C VAL A 272 12.74 12.21 -0.42
N LEU A 273 12.91 11.96 0.88
CA LEU A 273 12.78 12.97 1.92
C LEU A 273 13.77 14.12 1.74
N GLN A 274 15.03 13.80 1.45
CA GLN A 274 16.07 14.79 1.17
C GLN A 274 15.72 15.65 -0.05
N THR A 275 15.16 15.06 -1.09
CA THR A 275 14.73 15.78 -2.30
C THR A 275 13.58 16.74 -1.98
N LEU A 276 12.60 16.32 -1.17
CA LEU A 276 11.52 17.20 -0.71
C LEU A 276 12.06 18.38 0.14
N ASP A 277 13.03 18.13 1.00
CA ASP A 277 13.68 19.16 1.81
C ASP A 277 14.43 20.17 0.91
N GLN A 278 15.18 19.66 -0.07
CA GLN A 278 15.92 20.49 -1.06
C GLN A 278 15.02 21.45 -1.82
N TYR A 279 13.85 20.98 -2.27
CA TYR A 279 12.86 21.80 -2.97
C TYR A 279 11.88 22.54 -2.05
N LYS A 280 12.04 22.46 -0.72
CA LYS A 280 11.15 23.06 0.28
C LYS A 280 9.69 22.62 0.10
N LEU A 281 9.48 21.36 -0.26
CA LEU A 281 8.16 20.77 -0.47
C LEU A 281 7.64 20.02 0.76
N ALA A 282 8.47 19.79 1.77
CA ALA A 282 8.18 18.94 2.90
C ALA A 282 6.88 19.32 3.64
N GLU A 283 6.63 20.63 3.84
CA GLU A 283 5.43 21.13 4.54
C GLU A 283 4.15 20.99 3.70
N ASN A 284 4.26 20.99 2.38
CA ASN A 284 3.13 20.81 1.46
C ASN A 284 3.10 19.41 0.83
N THR A 285 3.52 18.40 1.58
CA THR A 285 3.53 17.01 1.10
C THR A 285 2.96 16.07 2.18
N LEU A 286 1.85 15.40 1.85
CA LEU A 286 1.32 14.28 2.62
C LEU A 286 2.06 13.01 2.20
N ILE A 287 2.74 12.37 3.14
CA ILE A 287 3.38 11.07 2.96
C ILE A 287 2.61 10.05 3.79
N VAL A 288 2.23 8.92 3.18
CA VAL A 288 1.63 7.76 3.85
C VAL A 288 2.48 6.54 3.54
N MET A 289 2.81 5.74 4.56
CA MET A 289 3.57 4.50 4.42
C MET A 289 2.92 3.36 5.20
N PHE A 290 2.85 2.17 4.58
CA PHE A 290 2.41 0.91 5.21
C PHE A 290 2.85 -0.30 4.36
N SER A 291 2.57 -1.54 4.82
CA SER A 291 2.77 -2.78 4.06
C SER A 291 1.47 -3.28 3.43
N ASP A 292 1.55 -3.87 2.24
CA ASP A 292 0.36 -4.40 1.53
C ASP A 292 -0.26 -5.63 2.19
N ASN A 293 0.50 -6.36 2.99
CA ASN A 293 0.07 -7.48 3.86
C ASN A 293 1.13 -7.70 4.95
N GLY A 294 0.88 -8.62 5.86
CA GLY A 294 1.86 -9.00 6.86
C GLY A 294 3.10 -9.69 6.28
N GLY A 295 4.15 -9.74 7.09
CA GLY A 295 5.40 -10.42 6.75
C GLY A 295 5.20 -11.92 6.53
N PRO A 296 6.13 -12.57 5.79
CA PRO A 296 6.09 -14.01 5.59
C PRO A 296 6.16 -14.75 6.94
N ARG A 297 5.60 -15.96 7.00
CA ARG A 297 5.44 -16.75 8.23
C ARG A 297 6.11 -18.11 8.17
N GLY A 298 6.37 -18.70 9.34
CA GLY A 298 6.93 -20.05 9.50
C GLY A 298 8.26 -20.06 10.25
N ASN A 299 8.72 -21.23 10.70
CA ASN A 299 9.90 -21.39 11.58
C ASN A 299 11.24 -20.87 11.01
N LYS A 300 11.31 -20.59 9.71
CA LYS A 300 12.48 -20.00 9.03
C LYS A 300 12.08 -18.80 8.18
N SER A 301 10.96 -18.20 8.52
CA SER A 301 10.48 -17.02 7.82
C SER A 301 11.35 -15.81 8.16
N PRO A 302 11.71 -14.98 7.18
CA PRO A 302 12.52 -13.83 7.44
C PRO A 302 11.76 -12.65 8.07
N GLY A 303 10.41 -12.61 8.01
CA GLY A 303 9.59 -11.51 8.53
C GLY A 303 9.28 -11.64 10.01
N ASP A 304 9.12 -10.51 10.69
CA ASP A 304 8.66 -10.42 12.08
C ASP A 304 7.33 -9.67 12.17
N ASN A 305 6.27 -10.39 12.57
CA ASN A 305 4.97 -9.80 12.83
C ASN A 305 4.78 -9.39 14.31
N GLY A 306 5.84 -9.42 15.10
CA GLY A 306 5.83 -9.07 16.52
C GLY A 306 4.89 -9.96 17.34
N PRO A 307 4.05 -9.35 18.21
CA PRO A 307 3.13 -10.10 19.04
C PRO A 307 1.92 -10.67 18.27
N LEU A 308 1.79 -10.34 16.98
CA LEU A 308 0.62 -10.69 16.18
C LEU A 308 0.75 -12.11 15.62
N ARG A 309 -0.32 -12.90 15.73
CA ARG A 309 -0.35 -14.27 15.25
C ARG A 309 -0.35 -14.34 13.73
N GLY A 310 0.33 -15.33 13.17
CA GLY A 310 0.32 -15.64 11.74
C GLY A 310 1.13 -14.66 10.90
N GLY A 311 0.72 -14.46 9.65
CA GLY A 311 1.39 -13.59 8.69
C GLY A 311 0.76 -13.72 7.30
N LYS A 312 1.52 -13.40 6.27
CA LYS A 312 1.09 -13.46 4.86
C LYS A 312 0.27 -14.72 4.56
N ALA A 313 -0.79 -14.56 3.77
CA ALA A 313 -1.74 -15.60 3.39
C ALA A 313 -2.60 -16.15 4.52
N GLN A 314 -2.70 -15.43 5.65
CA GLN A 314 -3.60 -15.79 6.76
C GLN A 314 -4.38 -14.57 7.28
N LEU A 315 -5.64 -14.78 7.67
CA LEU A 315 -6.48 -13.73 8.26
C LEU A 315 -6.27 -13.53 9.76
N TRP A 316 -5.20 -14.12 10.37
CA TRP A 316 -4.72 -13.71 11.69
C TRP A 316 -4.24 -12.26 11.66
N GLU A 317 -4.15 -11.63 12.84
CA GLU A 317 -3.69 -10.24 12.95
C GLU A 317 -2.37 -9.98 12.21
N GLY A 318 -1.39 -10.89 12.33
CA GLY A 318 -0.11 -10.77 11.66
C GLY A 318 -0.15 -10.81 10.13
N GLY A 319 -1.28 -11.22 9.53
CA GLY A 319 -1.44 -11.20 8.07
C GLY A 319 -2.13 -9.95 7.52
N ILE A 320 -2.94 -9.27 8.35
CA ILE A 320 -3.80 -8.18 7.90
C ILE A 320 -3.61 -6.86 8.65
N ARG A 321 -2.97 -6.85 9.81
CA ARG A 321 -2.63 -5.64 10.55
C ARG A 321 -1.24 -5.18 10.13
N SER A 322 -1.17 -3.97 9.59
CA SER A 322 0.03 -3.42 8.95
C SER A 322 0.59 -2.25 9.76
N PRO A 323 1.93 -2.05 9.81
CA PRO A 323 2.51 -0.83 10.34
C PRO A 323 2.09 0.36 9.46
N PHE A 324 1.64 1.45 10.08
CA PHE A 324 1.17 2.65 9.36
C PHE A 324 1.86 3.91 9.86
N LEU A 325 2.34 4.72 8.94
CA LEU A 325 2.89 6.05 9.20
C LEU A 325 2.23 7.07 8.27
N ALA A 326 1.91 8.25 8.81
CA ALA A 326 1.47 9.40 8.02
C ALA A 326 2.20 10.66 8.48
N ARG A 327 2.80 11.38 7.54
CA ARG A 327 3.53 12.63 7.79
C ARG A 327 3.02 13.74 6.89
N TRP A 328 2.64 14.86 7.51
CA TRP A 328 2.30 16.10 6.81
C TRP A 328 2.57 17.27 7.74
N PRO A 329 3.77 17.84 7.74
CA PRO A 329 4.13 18.91 8.67
C PRO A 329 3.16 20.09 8.62
N GLY A 330 2.81 20.62 9.77
CA GLY A 330 1.83 21.70 9.88
C GLY A 330 0.36 21.30 9.75
N MET A 331 0.07 20.10 9.18
CA MET A 331 -1.29 19.58 9.02
C MET A 331 -1.59 18.40 9.93
N LEU A 332 -0.65 17.51 10.14
CA LEU A 332 -0.72 16.38 11.09
C LEU A 332 0.22 16.62 12.26
N PRO A 333 -0.13 16.17 13.47
CA PRO A 333 0.76 16.28 14.63
C PRO A 333 2.01 15.39 14.46
N ALA A 334 3.14 15.85 14.99
CA ALA A 334 4.38 15.08 15.00
C ALA A 334 4.48 14.21 16.25
N ASN A 335 5.19 13.07 16.11
CA ASN A 335 5.50 12.11 17.19
C ASN A 335 4.25 11.63 17.96
N VAL A 336 3.18 11.33 17.23
CA VAL A 336 1.92 10.86 17.80
C VAL A 336 1.69 9.40 17.45
N THR A 337 1.22 8.63 18.41
CA THR A 337 0.70 7.29 18.21
C THR A 337 -0.82 7.30 18.37
N THR A 338 -1.51 6.62 17.47
CA THR A 338 -2.96 6.38 17.56
C THR A 338 -3.26 4.90 17.44
N ASP A 339 -4.20 4.43 18.23
CA ASP A 339 -4.79 3.08 18.18
C ASP A 339 -6.15 3.08 17.48
N ALA A 340 -6.52 4.17 16.83
CA ALA A 340 -7.74 4.26 16.05
C ALA A 340 -7.78 3.16 14.97
N PHE A 341 -8.93 2.52 14.82
CA PHE A 341 -9.15 1.46 13.83
C PHE A 341 -9.49 2.05 12.46
N PHE A 342 -8.62 1.88 11.48
CA PHE A 342 -8.83 2.29 10.09
C PHE A 342 -8.06 1.38 9.13
N THR A 343 -8.28 1.55 7.82
CA THR A 343 -7.86 0.56 6.83
C THR A 343 -7.40 1.21 5.52
N THR A 344 -6.97 0.40 4.55
CA THR A 344 -6.66 0.87 3.19
C THR A 344 -7.87 1.40 2.42
N LEU A 345 -9.10 1.06 2.85
CA LEU A 345 -10.33 1.58 2.24
C LEU A 345 -10.48 3.09 2.40
N GLU A 346 -9.89 3.66 3.46
CA GLU A 346 -9.92 5.08 3.76
C GLU A 346 -8.99 5.92 2.88
N LEU A 347 -8.05 5.32 2.13
CA LEU A 347 -7.05 6.08 1.35
C LEU A 347 -7.68 6.93 0.25
N MET A 348 -8.58 6.36 -0.55
CA MET A 348 -9.23 7.07 -1.66
C MET A 348 -9.97 8.32 -1.17
N PRO A 349 -10.92 8.26 -0.21
CA PRO A 349 -11.60 9.44 0.28
C PRO A 349 -10.67 10.41 1.04
N THR A 350 -9.61 9.92 1.66
CA THR A 350 -8.62 10.77 2.35
C THR A 350 -7.79 11.58 1.36
N PHE A 351 -7.30 10.95 0.29
CA PHE A 351 -6.54 11.65 -0.74
C PHE A 351 -7.42 12.59 -1.58
N ALA A 352 -8.69 12.22 -1.82
CA ALA A 352 -9.66 13.13 -2.42
C ALA A 352 -9.84 14.41 -1.59
N ALA A 353 -10.00 14.26 -0.28
CA ALA A 353 -10.13 15.39 0.64
C ALA A 353 -8.83 16.23 0.71
N ALA A 354 -7.66 15.60 0.76
CA ALA A 354 -6.37 16.29 0.74
C ALA A 354 -6.16 17.10 -0.55
N ALA A 355 -6.58 16.54 -1.69
CA ALA A 355 -6.47 17.18 -3.01
C ALA A 355 -7.58 18.19 -3.30
N GLY A 356 -8.60 18.32 -2.42
CA GLY A 356 -9.76 19.18 -2.67
C GLY A 356 -10.63 18.71 -3.84
N THR A 357 -10.71 17.39 -4.06
CA THR A 357 -11.49 16.77 -5.15
C THR A 357 -12.51 15.77 -4.60
N TRP A 358 -13.27 15.17 -5.50
CA TRP A 358 -14.30 14.18 -5.16
C TRP A 358 -13.79 12.76 -5.44
N THR A 359 -14.31 11.80 -4.68
CA THR A 359 -14.14 10.39 -5.01
C THR A 359 -14.85 10.06 -6.33
N PRO A 360 -14.39 9.02 -7.06
CA PRO A 360 -15.12 8.52 -8.22
C PRO A 360 -16.60 8.23 -7.91
N ASP A 361 -17.47 8.34 -8.93
CA ASP A 361 -18.87 7.97 -8.83
C ASP A 361 -19.02 6.43 -8.76
N ALA A 362 -18.64 5.90 -7.61
CA ALA A 362 -18.72 4.47 -7.26
C ALA A 362 -18.90 4.35 -5.75
N LYS A 363 -19.52 3.27 -5.28
CA LYS A 363 -19.67 3.03 -3.84
C LYS A 363 -18.28 2.85 -3.21
N MET A 364 -17.86 3.81 -2.38
CA MET A 364 -16.67 3.71 -1.53
C MET A 364 -16.98 2.93 -0.27
N ASP A 365 -16.00 2.16 0.21
CA ASP A 365 -16.12 1.38 1.44
C ASP A 365 -15.37 2.03 2.62
N GLY A 366 -14.81 3.22 2.41
CA GLY A 366 -14.04 4.01 3.37
C GLY A 366 -14.55 5.45 3.53
N PHE A 367 -13.87 6.20 4.38
CA PHE A 367 -14.14 7.60 4.68
C PHE A 367 -12.83 8.40 4.83
N ASN A 368 -12.90 9.74 4.88
CA ASN A 368 -11.73 10.59 5.08
C ASN A 368 -11.23 10.52 6.53
N VAL A 369 -9.98 10.07 6.74
CA VAL A 369 -9.36 9.95 8.07
C VAL A 369 -8.56 11.18 8.51
N LEU A 370 -8.39 12.21 7.68
CA LEU A 370 -7.60 13.39 8.06
C LEU A 370 -8.10 14.05 9.34
N PRO A 371 -9.41 14.26 9.58
CA PRO A 371 -9.89 14.81 10.84
C PRO A 371 -9.53 13.93 12.05
N MET A 372 -9.62 12.61 11.89
CA MET A 372 -9.25 11.65 12.94
C MET A 372 -7.76 11.74 13.27
N LEU A 373 -6.88 11.72 12.27
CA LEU A 373 -5.43 11.80 12.47
C LEU A 373 -4.98 13.15 13.01
N LYS A 374 -5.58 14.25 12.52
CA LYS A 374 -5.25 15.62 12.91
C LYS A 374 -5.69 15.95 14.35
N GLU A 375 -6.90 15.57 14.70
CA GLU A 375 -7.56 15.99 15.95
C GLU A 375 -7.57 14.89 17.01
N ARG A 376 -6.97 13.74 16.72
CA ARG A 376 -6.91 12.57 17.60
C ARG A 376 -8.30 12.08 18.01
N ARG A 377 -9.27 12.15 17.10
CA ARG A 377 -10.62 11.68 17.33
C ARG A 377 -10.69 10.15 17.23
N PRO A 378 -11.64 9.51 17.92
CA PRO A 378 -11.95 8.11 17.65
C PRO A 378 -12.27 7.88 16.18
N SER A 379 -11.96 6.67 15.69
CA SER A 379 -12.33 6.28 14.34
C SER A 379 -13.86 6.15 14.21
N PRO A 380 -14.45 6.60 13.10
CA PRO A 380 -15.82 6.22 12.75
C PRO A 380 -15.98 4.74 12.41
N ARG A 381 -14.87 4.03 12.10
CA ARG A 381 -14.90 2.61 11.81
C ARG A 381 -14.93 1.81 13.10
N ASN A 382 -15.98 1.01 13.26
CA ASN A 382 -16.11 0.05 14.36
C ASN A 382 -16.19 -1.39 13.87
N GLU A 383 -16.38 -1.62 12.57
CA GLU A 383 -16.46 -2.97 12.00
C GLU A 383 -15.68 -3.10 10.69
N MET A 384 -15.18 -4.30 10.43
CA MET A 384 -14.58 -4.71 9.16
C MET A 384 -14.70 -6.21 8.96
N TYR A 385 -14.75 -6.63 7.70
CA TYR A 385 -14.96 -8.03 7.30
C TYR A 385 -13.92 -8.42 6.26
N TRP A 386 -13.49 -9.68 6.30
CA TRP A 386 -12.51 -10.24 5.37
C TRP A 386 -12.95 -11.60 4.87
N GLN A 387 -12.64 -11.84 3.63
CA GLN A 387 -12.60 -13.18 3.06
C GLN A 387 -11.40 -13.27 2.12
N TRP A 388 -10.63 -14.31 2.26
CA TRP A 388 -9.57 -14.66 1.33
C TRP A 388 -9.55 -16.18 1.14
N LEU A 389 -9.85 -16.64 -0.09
CA LEU A 389 -10.13 -18.05 -0.37
C LEU A 389 -11.23 -18.57 0.59
N THR A 390 -10.96 -19.68 1.29
CA THR A 390 -11.88 -20.28 2.27
C THR A 390 -11.85 -19.63 3.65
N GLN A 391 -10.86 -18.75 3.92
CA GLN A 391 -10.72 -18.09 5.21
C GLN A 391 -11.71 -16.94 5.36
N ARG A 392 -12.24 -16.77 6.56
CA ARG A 392 -13.22 -15.74 6.92
C ARG A 392 -12.81 -15.04 8.19
N ALA A 393 -13.04 -13.73 8.27
CA ALA A 393 -12.85 -12.99 9.52
C ALA A 393 -13.81 -11.80 9.59
N ALA A 394 -14.15 -11.43 10.81
CA ALA A 394 -14.86 -10.20 11.14
C ALA A 394 -14.23 -9.58 12.37
N ARG A 395 -14.15 -8.26 12.40
CA ARG A 395 -13.86 -7.48 13.59
C ARG A 395 -15.02 -6.51 13.85
N ILE A 396 -15.51 -6.49 15.08
CA ILE A 396 -16.44 -5.48 15.59
C ILE A 396 -15.88 -4.96 16.91
N ASP A 397 -15.58 -3.67 16.96
CA ASP A 397 -14.90 -3.02 18.08
C ASP A 397 -13.55 -3.71 18.40
N GLN A 398 -13.40 -4.25 19.60
CA GLN A 398 -12.20 -4.97 20.03
C GLN A 398 -12.23 -6.48 19.74
N TYR A 399 -13.40 -7.02 19.40
CA TYR A 399 -13.55 -8.45 19.18
C TYR A 399 -13.35 -8.82 17.73
N LYS A 400 -12.58 -9.91 17.52
CA LYS A 400 -12.36 -10.49 16.19
C LYS A 400 -12.71 -11.96 16.20
N TRP A 401 -13.46 -12.37 15.21
CA TRP A 401 -13.66 -13.76 14.83
C TRP A 401 -12.83 -14.06 13.58
N VAL A 402 -12.16 -15.21 13.57
CA VAL A 402 -11.50 -15.77 12.39
C VAL A 402 -11.79 -17.26 12.29
N GLU A 403 -11.91 -17.77 11.06
CA GLU A 403 -12.22 -19.17 10.78
C GLU A 403 -11.47 -19.65 9.53
N PHE A 404 -10.82 -20.80 9.65
CA PHE A 404 -10.10 -21.49 8.60
C PHE A 404 -10.78 -22.82 8.25
N GLU A 405 -10.55 -23.32 7.04
CA GLU A 405 -11.16 -24.56 6.53
C GLU A 405 -10.82 -25.79 7.40
N ASN A 406 -9.62 -25.83 7.98
CA ASN A 406 -9.17 -26.91 8.87
C ASN A 406 -9.82 -26.86 10.27
N GLY A 407 -10.77 -25.96 10.50
CA GLY A 407 -11.42 -25.76 11.80
C GLY A 407 -10.61 -24.93 12.80
N GLU A 408 -9.44 -24.42 12.42
CA GLU A 408 -8.70 -23.45 13.21
C GLU A 408 -9.46 -22.13 13.28
N GLY A 409 -9.28 -21.37 14.34
CA GLY A 409 -9.92 -20.07 14.51
C GLY A 409 -10.55 -19.91 15.89
N GLY A 410 -11.44 -18.93 16.02
CA GLY A 410 -12.12 -18.62 17.28
C GLY A 410 -12.54 -17.17 17.38
N LEU A 411 -12.94 -16.76 18.57
CA LEU A 411 -13.26 -15.38 18.95
C LEU A 411 -12.17 -14.85 19.88
N PHE A 412 -11.64 -13.67 19.58
CA PHE A 412 -10.52 -13.07 20.33
C PHE A 412 -10.84 -11.64 20.73
N ASP A 413 -10.33 -11.21 21.90
CA ASP A 413 -10.32 -9.82 22.35
C ASP A 413 -8.95 -9.20 22.00
N LEU A 414 -8.88 -8.40 20.97
CA LEU A 414 -7.61 -7.84 20.46
C LEU A 414 -6.95 -6.78 21.36
N VAL A 415 -7.68 -6.26 22.36
CA VAL A 415 -7.12 -5.36 23.37
C VAL A 415 -6.38 -6.16 24.44
N ALA A 416 -6.97 -7.23 24.92
CA ALA A 416 -6.39 -8.09 25.95
C ALA A 416 -5.41 -9.13 25.38
N ASP A 417 -5.61 -9.53 24.13
CA ASP A 417 -4.89 -10.63 23.47
C ASP A 417 -4.68 -10.31 21.97
N PRO A 418 -3.77 -9.37 21.63
CA PRO A 418 -3.48 -9.05 20.23
C PRO A 418 -2.82 -10.22 19.47
N GLY A 419 -2.33 -11.22 20.18
CA GLY A 419 -1.72 -12.43 19.63
C GLY A 419 -2.72 -13.54 19.31
N GLU A 420 -4.03 -13.32 19.53
CA GLU A 420 -5.09 -14.30 19.21
C GLU A 420 -4.80 -15.70 19.78
N SER A 421 -4.34 -15.75 21.03
CA SER A 421 -3.90 -16.98 21.70
C SER A 421 -5.01 -17.68 22.47
N ARG A 422 -6.02 -16.91 22.95
CA ARG A 422 -7.10 -17.39 23.82
C ARG A 422 -8.44 -17.29 23.11
N ASP A 423 -8.97 -18.42 22.67
CA ASP A 423 -10.32 -18.48 22.09
C ASP A 423 -11.40 -18.26 23.17
N LEU A 424 -12.24 -17.27 22.96
CA LEU A 424 -13.35 -16.84 23.79
C LEU A 424 -14.72 -17.33 23.28
N SER A 425 -14.77 -18.15 22.24
CA SER A 425 -16.00 -18.59 21.56
C SER A 425 -17.02 -19.22 22.51
N SER A 426 -16.57 -20.06 23.45
CA SER A 426 -17.42 -20.69 24.45
C SER A 426 -17.86 -19.72 25.57
N GLN A 427 -17.05 -18.71 25.87
CA GLN A 427 -17.32 -17.72 26.91
C GLN A 427 -18.31 -16.64 26.43
N TYR A 428 -18.22 -16.24 25.14
CA TYR A 428 -19.06 -15.20 24.57
C TYR A 428 -19.76 -15.66 23.27
N PRO A 429 -20.63 -16.69 23.33
CA PRO A 429 -21.27 -17.27 22.14
C PRO A 429 -22.16 -16.26 21.38
N GLU A 430 -22.80 -15.32 22.09
CA GLU A 430 -23.62 -14.28 21.47
C GLU A 430 -22.78 -13.28 20.68
N LYS A 431 -21.58 -12.89 21.20
CA LYS A 431 -20.65 -12.03 20.48
C LYS A 431 -20.11 -12.73 19.23
N LEU A 432 -19.75 -14.01 19.32
CA LEU A 432 -19.36 -14.80 18.14
C LEU A 432 -20.48 -14.84 17.10
N ALA A 433 -21.73 -15.07 17.53
CA ALA A 433 -22.87 -15.06 16.63
C ALA A 433 -23.13 -13.68 15.98
N GLU A 434 -22.87 -12.59 16.71
CA GLU A 434 -22.94 -11.22 16.20
C GLU A 434 -21.94 -11.00 15.03
N LEU A 435 -20.66 -11.36 15.24
CA LEU A 435 -19.62 -11.21 14.23
C LEU A 435 -19.92 -12.06 12.99
N LYS A 436 -20.34 -13.31 13.17
CA LYS A 436 -20.72 -14.20 12.06
C LYS A 436 -21.90 -13.64 11.26
N ARG A 437 -22.97 -13.17 11.94
CA ARG A 437 -24.09 -12.49 11.25
C ARG A 437 -23.67 -11.22 10.52
N GLY A 438 -22.75 -10.44 11.09
CA GLY A 438 -22.16 -9.27 10.45
C GLY A 438 -21.44 -9.65 9.16
N TRP A 439 -20.59 -10.67 9.23
CA TRP A 439 -19.88 -11.20 8.07
C TRP A 439 -20.83 -11.71 6.98
N GLU A 440 -21.87 -12.46 7.34
CA GLU A 440 -22.86 -12.96 6.39
C GLU A 440 -23.64 -11.83 5.71
N ARG A 441 -23.99 -10.76 6.45
CA ARG A 441 -24.63 -9.56 5.90
C ARG A 441 -23.70 -8.87 4.89
N TRP A 442 -22.42 -8.65 5.26
CA TRP A 442 -21.41 -8.09 4.39
C TRP A 442 -21.19 -8.97 3.15
N ARG A 443 -21.11 -10.29 3.33
CA ARG A 443 -20.92 -11.22 2.21
C ARG A 443 -22.08 -11.13 1.19
N ARG A 444 -23.34 -11.10 1.66
CA ARG A 444 -24.48 -10.89 0.77
C ARG A 444 -24.43 -9.55 0.04
N GLU A 445 -23.92 -8.50 0.67
CA GLU A 445 -23.72 -7.21 0.02
C GLU A 445 -22.66 -7.30 -1.09
N MET A 446 -21.56 -8.01 -0.84
CA MET A 446 -20.52 -8.23 -1.85
C MET A 446 -21.03 -9.07 -3.02
N ASP A 447 -21.80 -10.12 -2.75
CA ASP A 447 -22.41 -10.96 -3.78
C ASP A 447 -23.45 -10.22 -4.63
N ALA A 448 -24.14 -9.25 -4.04
CA ALA A 448 -25.12 -8.41 -4.73
C ALA A 448 -24.49 -7.20 -5.45
N ALA A 449 -23.18 -6.95 -5.27
CA ALA A 449 -22.49 -5.87 -5.95
C ALA A 449 -22.43 -6.13 -7.47
N GLU A 450 -22.32 -5.05 -8.25
CA GLU A 450 -22.10 -5.19 -9.69
C GLU A 450 -20.83 -6.01 -9.95
N PRO A 451 -20.92 -7.11 -10.72
CA PRO A 451 -19.78 -7.98 -10.97
C PRO A 451 -18.62 -7.22 -11.62
N ARG A 452 -17.43 -7.45 -11.13
CA ARG A 452 -16.16 -6.97 -11.68
C ARG A 452 -15.34 -8.18 -12.08
N GLY A 453 -14.71 -8.10 -13.22
CA GLY A 453 -13.88 -9.17 -13.71
C GLY A 453 -12.94 -8.69 -14.81
N PRO A 454 -12.25 -9.59 -15.48
CA PRO A 454 -12.33 -11.04 -15.35
C PRO A 454 -11.36 -11.52 -14.29
N PHE A 455 -11.88 -11.81 -13.14
CA PHE A 455 -11.19 -12.68 -12.27
C PHE A 455 -11.63 -14.09 -12.58
N ARG A 456 -10.96 -15.08 -12.04
CA ARG A 456 -11.31 -16.47 -12.21
C ARG A 456 -12.77 -16.68 -11.84
N ASP A 457 -13.46 -17.49 -12.64
CA ASP A 457 -14.72 -18.09 -12.20
C ASP A 457 -14.39 -19.06 -11.08
N PHE A 458 -14.94 -18.87 -9.90
CA PHE A 458 -14.79 -19.73 -8.73
C PHE A 458 -16.04 -20.56 -8.52
#